data_a2617748d859f8253855e354163ada9e
#
_entry.id   a2617748d859f8253855e354163ada9e
#
_cell.length_a   1.000
_cell.length_b   1.000
_cell.length_c   1.000
_cell.angle_alpha   90.00
_cell.angle_beta   90.00
_cell.angle_gamma   90.00
#
_symmetry.space_group_name_H-M   'P 1'
#
loop_
_entity.id
_entity.type
_entity.pdbx_description
1 polymer ?
#
loop_
_entity_poly.entity_id
_entity_poly.type
_entity_poly.pdbx_seq_one_letter_code
_entity_poly.pdbx_strand_id
1 'polypeptide(L)'
;PWEGAFNPYKESLARGGIADTSFNASLSSAIFTNNQVEDMATLGQEHPFYDAYWQDKTPDLHKVTIPAYLVGSWTNAVHSLGSYKAFDQLGSTEKWLRVHNTHEWNDYYNPENVADLRKFFDRYLKGIDNGWEETPKVRLSVLNPGHADIINRPEKNYPLDHSENETFHLAQQDNDFVLQKNPQQSKGSVSYDADASEGVTFKLKIPTATEIVGELSLKLYVEAADNDDMDLFAFVRKLDAEGNPLEPQVVTDRPYPGPNGRLRVSMRKLDPNESNNHHLELAQTNPEKLKTGEVVAVTIPFWPFGMKWEAGETLALTIGPKDKIVRPEFPQLPPSPNINHGRHIIHFGGNFDAKLTLPKINLNNQ
;
A
#
# COMPACT_ATOMS: atom_id res chain seq x y z
N PRO A 1 11.39 6.68 -13.97
CA PRO A 1 9.95 6.87 -14.18
C PRO A 1 9.35 7.78 -13.14
N TRP A 2 8.30 8.47 -13.47
CA TRP A 2 7.53 9.31 -12.58
C TRP A 2 6.24 8.56 -12.23
N GLU A 3 6.16 8.08 -11.01
CA GLU A 3 5.07 7.23 -10.53
C GLU A 3 4.79 6.02 -11.43
N GLY A 4 5.70 5.05 -11.42
CA GLY A 4 5.62 3.85 -12.24
C GLY A 4 4.87 2.71 -11.57
N ALA A 5 4.05 2.00 -12.34
CA ALA A 5 3.63 0.63 -12.05
C ALA A 5 4.49 -0.32 -12.89
N PHE A 6 4.77 -1.53 -12.37
CA PHE A 6 5.57 -2.47 -13.16
C PHE A 6 4.94 -3.87 -13.28
N ASN A 7 4.06 -4.25 -12.37
CA ASN A 7 3.30 -5.49 -12.47
C ASN A 7 1.81 -5.18 -12.69
N PRO A 8 1.31 -5.23 -13.94
CA PRO A 8 -0.05 -4.82 -14.25
C PRO A 8 -1.12 -5.69 -13.57
N TYR A 9 -0.84 -6.97 -13.33
CA TYR A 9 -1.77 -7.85 -12.64
C TYR A 9 -1.84 -7.54 -11.14
N LYS A 10 -0.70 -7.61 -10.44
CA LYS A 10 -0.64 -7.49 -8.97
C LYS A 10 -0.87 -6.07 -8.46
N GLU A 11 -0.56 -5.06 -9.27
CA GLU A 11 -0.65 -3.66 -8.86
C GLU A 11 -1.97 -2.99 -9.28
N SER A 12 -2.50 -3.34 -10.45
CA SER A 12 -3.69 -2.69 -11.00
C SER A 12 -4.90 -3.62 -11.13
N LEU A 13 -4.76 -4.76 -11.81
CA LEU A 13 -5.91 -5.59 -12.16
C LEU A 13 -6.48 -6.37 -10.98
N ALA A 14 -5.60 -7.00 -10.16
CA ALA A 14 -6.01 -7.92 -9.11
C ALA A 14 -5.19 -7.75 -7.82
N ARG A 15 -5.03 -6.52 -7.35
CA ARG A 15 -4.31 -6.25 -6.11
C ARG A 15 -4.90 -7.06 -4.95
N GLY A 16 -4.05 -7.83 -4.27
CA GLY A 16 -4.49 -8.69 -3.17
C GLY A 16 -5.40 -9.84 -3.60
N GLY A 17 -5.44 -10.19 -4.89
CA GLY A 17 -6.34 -11.19 -5.45
C GLY A 17 -7.78 -10.70 -5.67
N ILE A 18 -8.06 -9.43 -5.44
CA ILE A 18 -9.38 -8.81 -5.64
C ILE A 18 -9.37 -8.06 -6.97
N ALA A 19 -10.11 -8.57 -7.94
CA ALA A 19 -10.13 -7.99 -9.29
C ALA A 19 -10.77 -6.60 -9.32
N ASP A 20 -10.09 -5.66 -9.98
CA ASP A 20 -10.58 -4.30 -10.26
C ASP A 20 -10.97 -4.17 -11.74
N THR A 21 -12.05 -4.81 -12.12
CA THR A 21 -12.50 -4.86 -13.50
C THR A 21 -13.09 -3.52 -13.97
N SER A 22 -13.76 -2.77 -13.10
CA SER A 22 -14.40 -1.50 -13.45
C SER A 22 -13.40 -0.44 -13.90
N PHE A 23 -12.33 -0.26 -13.14
CA PHE A 23 -11.28 0.69 -13.49
C PHE A 23 -10.55 0.29 -14.77
N ASN A 24 -10.15 -0.97 -14.89
CA ASN A 24 -9.40 -1.45 -16.05
C ASN A 24 -10.24 -1.43 -17.33
N ALA A 25 -11.53 -1.77 -17.26
CA ALA A 25 -12.45 -1.63 -18.40
C ALA A 25 -12.61 -0.17 -18.85
N SER A 26 -12.74 0.76 -17.88
CA SER A 26 -12.83 2.19 -18.18
C SER A 26 -11.56 2.72 -18.81
N LEU A 27 -10.39 2.33 -18.29
CA LEU A 27 -9.10 2.71 -18.83
C LEU A 27 -8.94 2.20 -20.27
N SER A 28 -9.24 0.93 -20.52
CA SER A 28 -9.23 0.37 -21.87
C SER A 28 -10.15 1.13 -22.82
N SER A 29 -11.38 1.43 -22.40
CA SER A 29 -12.33 2.19 -23.23
C SER A 29 -11.90 3.64 -23.50
N ALA A 30 -11.20 4.29 -22.57
CA ALA A 30 -10.69 5.66 -22.72
C ALA A 30 -9.49 5.76 -23.70
N ILE A 31 -8.71 4.68 -23.81
CA ILE A 31 -7.52 4.63 -24.65
C ILE A 31 -7.88 4.21 -26.09
N PHE A 32 -9.11 3.80 -26.35
CA PHE A 32 -9.55 3.35 -27.67
C PHE A 32 -9.30 4.41 -28.75
N THR A 33 -8.43 4.07 -29.67
CA THR A 33 -8.18 4.76 -30.91
C THR A 33 -8.38 3.76 -32.06
N ASN A 34 -7.94 4.07 -33.26
CA ASN A 34 -7.94 3.11 -34.39
C ASN A 34 -6.85 2.02 -34.29
N ASN A 35 -6.22 1.87 -33.11
CA ASN A 35 -5.19 0.88 -32.87
C ASN A 35 -5.77 -0.33 -32.12
N GLN A 36 -5.05 -1.45 -32.21
CA GLN A 36 -5.32 -2.60 -31.35
C GLN A 36 -4.85 -2.29 -29.93
N VAL A 37 -5.74 -2.51 -28.97
CA VAL A 37 -5.47 -2.35 -27.53
C VAL A 37 -5.86 -3.66 -26.84
N GLU A 38 -5.05 -4.13 -25.92
CA GLU A 38 -5.42 -5.24 -25.05
C GLU A 38 -6.49 -4.79 -24.06
N ASP A 39 -7.59 -5.51 -24.01
CA ASP A 39 -8.64 -5.29 -23.00
C ASP A 39 -8.25 -6.01 -21.70
N MET A 40 -7.64 -5.27 -20.79
CA MET A 40 -7.16 -5.78 -19.51
C MET A 40 -8.27 -6.39 -18.64
N ALA A 41 -9.51 -5.90 -18.75
CA ALA A 41 -10.63 -6.45 -18.00
C ALA A 41 -11.03 -7.84 -18.52
N THR A 42 -11.12 -8.00 -19.84
CA THR A 42 -11.40 -9.30 -20.49
C THR A 42 -10.25 -10.29 -20.25
N LEU A 43 -9.00 -9.85 -20.44
CA LEU A 43 -7.83 -10.69 -20.21
C LEU A 43 -7.69 -11.12 -18.75
N GLY A 44 -8.12 -10.29 -17.80
CA GLY A 44 -8.18 -10.68 -16.39
C GLY A 44 -9.21 -11.77 -16.08
N GLN A 45 -10.24 -11.93 -16.93
CA GLN A 45 -11.18 -13.06 -16.83
C GLN A 45 -10.63 -14.34 -17.47
N GLU A 46 -9.89 -14.21 -18.58
CA GLU A 46 -9.22 -15.33 -19.27
C GLU A 46 -8.01 -15.84 -18.48
N HIS A 47 -7.28 -14.93 -17.83
CA HIS A 47 -6.12 -15.19 -16.98
C HIS A 47 -6.36 -14.70 -15.55
N PRO A 48 -7.24 -15.37 -14.77
CA PRO A 48 -7.67 -14.89 -13.45
C PRO A 48 -6.62 -15.02 -12.34
N PHE A 49 -5.47 -15.63 -12.64
CA PHE A 49 -4.36 -15.82 -11.73
C PHE A 49 -3.06 -15.29 -12.34
N TYR A 50 -2.06 -15.05 -11.48
CA TYR A 50 -0.72 -14.62 -11.93
C TYR A 50 0.00 -15.80 -12.61
N ASP A 51 -0.29 -15.97 -13.90
CA ASP A 51 0.23 -17.02 -14.77
C ASP A 51 1.33 -16.52 -15.71
N ALA A 52 1.76 -17.35 -16.67
CA ALA A 52 2.80 -17.02 -17.64
C ALA A 52 2.47 -15.79 -18.50
N TYR A 53 1.17 -15.53 -18.77
CA TYR A 53 0.74 -14.35 -19.53
C TYR A 53 1.09 -13.05 -18.80
N TRP A 54 0.81 -12.98 -17.49
CA TRP A 54 1.12 -11.80 -16.69
C TRP A 54 2.60 -11.67 -16.35
N GLN A 55 3.29 -12.82 -16.20
CA GLN A 55 4.73 -12.86 -15.97
C GLN A 55 5.49 -12.28 -17.17
N ASP A 56 5.07 -12.58 -18.39
CA ASP A 56 5.66 -12.02 -19.62
C ASP A 56 5.53 -10.49 -19.71
N LYS A 57 4.49 -9.91 -19.11
CA LYS A 57 4.26 -8.46 -19.04
C LYS A 57 5.02 -7.75 -17.91
N THR A 58 5.67 -8.50 -17.04
CA THR A 58 6.44 -7.94 -15.93
C THR A 58 7.91 -7.77 -16.36
N PRO A 59 8.46 -6.55 -16.36
CA PRO A 59 9.83 -6.33 -16.81
C PRO A 59 10.85 -6.89 -15.81
N ASP A 60 11.94 -7.44 -16.35
CA ASP A 60 13.11 -7.82 -15.56
C ASP A 60 13.96 -6.57 -15.26
N LEU A 61 13.72 -5.97 -14.11
CA LEU A 61 14.34 -4.71 -13.69
C LEU A 61 15.86 -4.85 -13.45
N HIS A 62 16.37 -6.05 -13.15
CA HIS A 62 17.81 -6.28 -12.99
C HIS A 62 18.59 -6.04 -14.28
N LYS A 63 17.94 -6.13 -15.45
CA LYS A 63 18.55 -5.83 -16.76
C LYS A 63 18.70 -4.34 -17.06
N VAL A 64 18.03 -3.47 -16.29
CA VAL A 64 18.13 -2.03 -16.46
C VAL A 64 19.35 -1.50 -15.73
N THR A 65 20.41 -1.19 -16.47
CA THR A 65 21.72 -0.77 -15.92
C THR A 65 22.07 0.69 -16.20
N ILE A 66 21.23 1.41 -16.91
CA ILE A 66 21.39 2.84 -17.20
C ILE A 66 21.08 3.69 -15.97
N PRO A 67 21.63 4.93 -15.86
CA PRO A 67 21.24 5.85 -14.79
C PRO A 67 19.74 6.05 -14.73
N ALA A 68 19.18 6.00 -13.51
CA ALA A 68 17.74 6.07 -13.29
C ALA A 68 17.35 7.04 -12.19
N TYR A 69 16.37 7.90 -12.49
CA TYR A 69 15.73 8.76 -11.51
C TYR A 69 14.25 8.35 -11.39
N LEU A 70 13.90 7.85 -10.21
CA LEU A 70 12.56 7.36 -9.89
C LEU A 70 11.85 8.34 -8.96
N VAL A 71 10.60 8.58 -9.24
CA VAL A 71 9.76 9.46 -8.42
C VAL A 71 8.48 8.71 -8.07
N GLY A 72 8.12 8.72 -6.79
CA GLY A 72 6.90 8.10 -6.27
C GLY A 72 6.14 9.04 -5.35
N SER A 73 4.91 8.67 -5.02
CA SER A 73 4.04 9.39 -4.09
C SER A 73 3.51 8.45 -3.02
N TRP A 74 3.23 8.98 -1.84
CA TRP A 74 2.55 8.21 -0.80
C TRP A 74 1.05 8.08 -1.01
N THR A 75 0.47 8.88 -1.90
CA THR A 75 -0.99 8.99 -2.05
C THR A 75 -1.54 8.49 -3.38
N ASN A 76 -0.68 8.03 -4.30
CA ASN A 76 -1.14 7.46 -5.55
C ASN A 76 -1.52 5.98 -5.36
N ALA A 77 -2.78 5.66 -5.62
CA ALA A 77 -3.34 4.32 -5.42
C ALA A 77 -3.02 3.34 -6.56
N VAL A 78 -2.39 3.79 -7.65
CA VAL A 78 -2.17 3.00 -8.88
C VAL A 78 -0.69 2.88 -9.22
N HIS A 79 0.08 3.96 -9.11
CA HIS A 79 1.40 4.06 -9.71
C HIS A 79 2.58 4.03 -8.72
N SER A 80 2.34 4.00 -7.41
CA SER A 80 3.41 4.19 -6.43
C SER A 80 4.32 2.98 -6.25
N LEU A 81 3.75 1.79 -6.08
CA LEU A 81 4.49 0.58 -5.69
C LEU A 81 5.62 0.24 -6.67
N GLY A 82 5.37 0.36 -7.96
CA GLY A 82 6.36 0.07 -9.00
C GLY A 82 7.60 0.96 -8.92
N SER A 83 7.48 2.23 -8.48
CA SER A 83 8.63 3.11 -8.29
C SER A 83 9.55 2.64 -7.15
N TYR A 84 8.99 2.17 -6.05
CA TYR A 84 9.76 1.64 -4.91
C TYR A 84 10.42 0.31 -5.25
N LYS A 85 9.69 -0.62 -5.86
CA LYS A 85 10.24 -1.89 -6.35
C LYS A 85 11.33 -1.67 -7.40
N ALA A 86 11.13 -0.74 -8.32
CA ALA A 86 12.15 -0.42 -9.31
C ALA A 86 13.41 0.12 -8.66
N PHE A 87 13.32 1.00 -7.65
CA PHE A 87 14.49 1.48 -6.94
C PHE A 87 15.28 0.35 -6.26
N ASP A 88 14.59 -0.61 -5.66
CA ASP A 88 15.23 -1.78 -5.06
C ASP A 88 15.87 -2.70 -6.11
N GLN A 89 15.15 -3.05 -7.17
CA GLN A 89 15.49 -4.13 -8.09
C GLN A 89 16.30 -3.73 -9.33
N LEU A 90 16.40 -2.42 -9.68
CA LEU A 90 17.20 -1.98 -10.82
C LEU A 90 18.66 -2.40 -10.69
N GLY A 91 19.22 -3.00 -11.76
CA GLY A 91 20.62 -3.35 -11.85
C GLY A 91 21.57 -2.15 -11.93
N SER A 92 21.06 -0.94 -12.10
CA SER A 92 21.85 0.29 -12.09
C SER A 92 22.39 0.62 -10.71
N THR A 93 23.66 0.99 -10.63
CA THR A 93 24.32 1.57 -9.44
C THR A 93 24.09 3.09 -9.34
N GLU A 94 23.73 3.73 -10.46
CA GLU A 94 23.43 5.15 -10.56
C GLU A 94 21.91 5.34 -10.54
N LYS A 95 21.31 5.19 -9.36
CA LYS A 95 19.87 5.33 -9.18
C LYS A 95 19.53 6.27 -8.04
N TRP A 96 18.47 7.04 -8.22
CA TRP A 96 17.93 8.01 -7.28
C TRP A 96 16.44 7.77 -7.10
N LEU A 97 15.97 7.94 -5.87
CA LEU A 97 14.56 7.89 -5.50
C LEU A 97 14.15 9.22 -4.87
N ARG A 98 13.06 9.80 -5.36
CA ARG A 98 12.37 10.90 -4.68
C ARG A 98 10.93 10.50 -4.42
N VAL A 99 10.47 10.69 -3.18
CA VAL A 99 9.08 10.43 -2.81
C VAL A 99 8.45 11.73 -2.32
N HIS A 100 7.42 12.16 -3.01
CA HIS A 100 6.73 13.41 -2.72
C HIS A 100 5.42 13.20 -1.96
N ASN A 101 4.81 14.30 -1.51
CA ASN A 101 3.65 14.33 -0.61
C ASN A 101 2.36 14.81 -1.27
N THR A 102 2.36 15.01 -2.59
CA THR A 102 1.24 15.59 -3.32
C THR A 102 0.82 14.72 -4.50
N HIS A 103 -0.03 15.26 -5.34
CA HIS A 103 -0.44 14.60 -6.57
C HIS A 103 0.67 14.65 -7.63
N GLU A 104 0.75 13.61 -8.46
CA GLU A 104 1.77 13.46 -9.51
C GLU A 104 1.86 14.65 -10.47
N TRP A 105 0.73 15.23 -10.88
CA TRP A 105 0.74 16.35 -11.83
C TRP A 105 1.17 17.64 -11.16
N ASN A 106 0.75 17.89 -9.92
CA ASN A 106 1.20 19.05 -9.15
C ASN A 106 2.70 18.99 -8.91
N ASP A 107 3.19 17.81 -8.58
CA ASP A 107 4.62 17.55 -8.39
C ASP A 107 5.41 17.68 -9.70
N TYR A 108 4.95 17.02 -10.76
CA TYR A 108 5.63 17.01 -12.06
C TYR A 108 5.74 18.39 -12.71
N TYR A 109 4.70 19.22 -12.60
CA TYR A 109 4.69 20.54 -13.18
C TYR A 109 5.22 21.66 -12.26
N ASN A 110 5.61 21.34 -11.04
CA ASN A 110 6.28 22.27 -10.16
C ASN A 110 7.63 22.71 -10.79
N PRO A 111 7.89 24.05 -10.96
CA PRO A 111 9.11 24.51 -11.61
C PRO A 111 10.42 24.02 -10.98
N GLU A 112 10.46 23.83 -9.66
CA GLU A 112 11.63 23.31 -8.94
C GLU A 112 11.87 21.83 -9.31
N ASN A 113 10.81 21.02 -9.38
CA ASN A 113 10.90 19.61 -9.75
C ASN A 113 11.22 19.44 -11.25
N VAL A 114 10.71 20.31 -12.10
CA VAL A 114 11.10 20.39 -13.53
C VAL A 114 12.59 20.71 -13.66
N ALA A 115 13.11 21.66 -12.88
CA ALA A 115 14.54 21.99 -12.89
C ALA A 115 15.40 20.83 -12.39
N ASP A 116 14.97 20.12 -11.34
CA ASP A 116 15.63 18.93 -10.81
C ASP A 116 15.68 17.79 -11.86
N LEU A 117 14.55 17.51 -12.52
CA LEU A 117 14.48 16.53 -13.60
C LEU A 117 15.38 16.91 -14.79
N ARG A 118 15.39 18.20 -15.17
CA ARG A 118 16.26 18.71 -16.22
C ARG A 118 17.74 18.58 -15.86
N LYS A 119 18.12 18.81 -14.59
CA LYS A 119 19.48 18.61 -14.09
C LYS A 119 19.95 17.18 -14.31
N PHE A 120 19.10 16.17 -14.00
CA PHE A 120 19.37 14.76 -14.25
C PHE A 120 19.61 14.48 -15.76
N PHE A 121 18.69 14.92 -16.63
CA PHE A 121 18.82 14.67 -18.06
C PHE A 121 19.97 15.46 -18.71
N ASP A 122 20.26 16.67 -18.29
CA ASP A 122 21.41 17.44 -18.76
C ASP A 122 22.72 16.73 -18.42
N ARG A 123 22.81 16.09 -17.26
CA ARG A 123 23.97 15.27 -16.87
C ARG A 123 24.13 14.05 -17.77
N TYR A 124 23.11 13.21 -17.87
CA TYR A 124 23.23 11.89 -18.50
C TYR A 124 23.00 11.87 -20.01
N LEU A 125 22.24 12.78 -20.57
CA LEU A 125 21.98 12.83 -22.01
C LEU A 125 22.87 13.85 -22.75
N LYS A 126 23.32 14.91 -22.08
CA LYS A 126 24.15 15.96 -22.70
C LYS A 126 25.59 15.98 -22.19
N GLY A 127 25.90 15.20 -21.16
CA GLY A 127 27.24 15.15 -20.55
C GLY A 127 27.62 16.43 -19.82
N ILE A 128 26.66 17.26 -19.40
CA ILE A 128 26.93 18.51 -18.68
C ILE A 128 27.31 18.16 -17.23
N ASP A 129 28.50 18.62 -16.82
CA ASP A 129 28.89 18.55 -15.43
C ASP A 129 28.15 19.63 -14.63
N ASN A 130 27.13 19.21 -13.89
CA ASN A 130 26.21 20.09 -13.17
C ASN A 130 26.03 19.69 -11.70
N GLY A 131 26.88 18.77 -11.19
CA GLY A 131 26.86 18.31 -9.80
C GLY A 131 25.63 17.46 -9.46
N TRP A 132 25.02 16.77 -10.44
CA TRP A 132 23.90 15.86 -10.15
C TRP A 132 24.29 14.74 -9.18
N GLU A 133 25.49 14.21 -9.27
CA GLU A 133 26.03 13.13 -8.44
C GLU A 133 26.07 13.46 -6.94
N GLU A 134 26.10 14.75 -6.59
CA GLU A 134 26.02 15.25 -5.21
C GLU A 134 24.57 15.22 -4.66
N THR A 135 23.59 15.00 -5.54
CA THR A 135 22.19 14.89 -5.14
C THR A 135 21.99 13.66 -4.25
N PRO A 136 21.35 13.78 -3.08
CA PRO A 136 21.09 12.63 -2.21
C PRO A 136 20.40 11.50 -2.97
N LYS A 137 20.88 10.26 -2.80
CA LYS A 137 20.35 9.09 -3.50
C LYS A 137 18.87 8.84 -3.21
N VAL A 138 18.44 9.17 -2.00
CA VAL A 138 17.03 9.08 -1.60
C VAL A 138 16.59 10.41 -0.98
N ARG A 139 15.44 10.91 -1.39
CA ARG A 139 14.78 12.10 -0.83
C ARG A 139 13.34 11.75 -0.53
N LEU A 140 12.97 11.73 0.75
CA LEU A 140 11.63 11.35 1.18
C LEU A 140 10.87 12.55 1.76
N SER A 141 9.63 12.73 1.33
CA SER A 141 8.66 13.52 2.07
C SER A 141 7.91 12.62 3.05
N VAL A 142 7.50 13.15 4.20
CA VAL A 142 6.67 12.43 5.17
C VAL A 142 5.40 13.24 5.38
N LEU A 143 4.26 12.62 5.14
CA LEU A 143 2.95 13.23 5.32
C LEU A 143 2.69 13.49 6.80
N ASN A 144 2.12 14.65 7.12
CA ASN A 144 1.67 14.99 8.48
C ASN A 144 0.30 15.70 8.46
N PRO A 145 -0.76 15.01 8.02
CA PRO A 145 -2.10 15.62 7.94
C PRO A 145 -2.49 16.30 9.25
N GLY A 146 -3.02 17.52 9.14
CA GLY A 146 -3.29 18.40 10.27
C GLY A 146 -2.10 19.29 10.67
N HIS A 147 -0.91 19.04 10.14
CA HIS A 147 0.34 19.77 10.40
C HIS A 147 1.13 19.95 9.10
N ALA A 148 2.32 20.53 9.18
CA ALA A 148 3.21 20.66 8.03
C ALA A 148 3.90 19.32 7.72
N ASP A 149 3.88 18.94 6.44
CA ASP A 149 4.62 17.78 5.95
C ASP A 149 6.14 18.02 6.01
N ILE A 150 6.92 16.96 6.12
CA ILE A 150 8.36 16.97 5.89
C ILE A 150 8.59 16.79 4.40
N ILE A 151 9.38 17.69 3.78
CA ILE A 151 9.57 17.72 2.33
C ILE A 151 11.01 17.37 1.95
N ASN A 152 11.16 16.41 1.02
CA ASN A 152 12.45 16.06 0.39
C ASN A 152 13.59 15.82 1.39
N ARG A 153 13.30 15.20 2.55
CA ARG A 153 14.34 14.85 3.53
C ARG A 153 15.38 13.91 2.90
N PRO A 154 16.67 14.27 2.93
CA PRO A 154 17.71 13.38 2.40
C PRO A 154 17.86 12.13 3.26
N GLU A 155 17.96 10.98 2.60
CA GLU A 155 18.17 9.68 3.22
C GLU A 155 19.31 8.96 2.48
N LYS A 156 19.94 7.99 3.14
CA LYS A 156 21.05 7.21 2.55
C LYS A 156 20.55 6.16 1.56
N ASN A 157 19.45 5.50 1.90
CA ASN A 157 18.87 4.39 1.13
C ASN A 157 17.35 4.27 1.36
N TYR A 158 16.75 3.36 0.64
CA TYR A 158 15.38 2.88 0.83
C TYR A 158 15.37 1.35 0.54
N PRO A 159 14.78 0.51 1.41
CA PRO A 159 14.20 0.82 2.72
C PRO A 159 15.19 1.50 3.68
N LEU A 160 14.67 2.27 4.66
CA LEU A 160 15.51 3.09 5.54
C LEU A 160 16.28 2.23 6.56
N ASP A 161 17.60 2.42 6.68
CA ASP A 161 18.46 1.68 7.63
C ASP A 161 18.09 1.90 9.10
N HIS A 162 17.53 3.07 9.43
CA HIS A 162 17.11 3.44 10.77
C HIS A 162 15.61 3.20 11.03
N SER A 163 15.00 2.35 10.22
CA SER A 163 13.64 1.85 10.43
C SER A 163 13.66 0.55 11.22
N GLU A 164 12.86 0.45 12.26
CA GLU A 164 12.69 -0.75 13.07
C GLU A 164 11.23 -1.20 13.05
N ASN A 165 11.02 -2.50 12.85
CA ASN A 165 9.69 -3.08 12.87
C ASN A 165 9.13 -3.12 14.30
N GLU A 166 8.10 -2.33 14.57
CA GLU A 166 7.38 -2.32 15.81
C GLU A 166 6.02 -3.02 15.67
N THR A 167 5.74 -3.96 16.56
CA THR A 167 4.54 -4.81 16.49
C THR A 167 3.54 -4.44 17.57
N PHE A 168 2.25 -4.38 17.17
CA PHE A 168 1.11 -4.15 18.04
C PHE A 168 0.07 -5.24 17.83
N HIS A 169 -0.34 -5.88 18.93
CA HIS A 169 -1.33 -6.97 18.91
C HIS A 169 -2.76 -6.42 18.99
N LEU A 170 -3.66 -7.05 18.24
CA LEU A 170 -5.08 -6.78 18.31
C LEU A 170 -5.61 -7.31 19.65
N ALA A 171 -6.39 -6.49 20.35
CA ALA A 171 -6.96 -6.84 21.64
C ALA A 171 -8.29 -6.13 21.87
N GLN A 172 -9.00 -6.55 22.92
CA GLN A 172 -10.18 -5.89 23.44
C GLN A 172 -9.93 -5.52 24.89
N GLN A 173 -10.16 -4.25 25.22
CA GLN A 173 -10.16 -3.74 26.58
C GLN A 173 -11.56 -3.17 26.88
N ASP A 174 -12.26 -3.78 27.81
CA ASP A 174 -13.67 -3.51 28.07
C ASP A 174 -14.52 -3.62 26.80
N ASN A 175 -15.06 -2.50 26.30
CA ASN A 175 -15.83 -2.44 25.06
C ASN A 175 -15.04 -1.90 23.86
N ASP A 176 -13.77 -1.55 24.04
CA ASP A 176 -12.94 -0.94 23.00
C ASP A 176 -12.00 -1.96 22.37
N PHE A 177 -11.87 -1.89 21.04
CA PHE A 177 -10.85 -2.63 20.29
C PHE A 177 -9.59 -1.77 20.20
N VAL A 178 -8.48 -2.33 20.69
CA VAL A 178 -7.20 -1.63 20.82
C VAL A 178 -6.04 -2.37 20.16
N LEU A 179 -4.99 -1.63 19.82
CA LEU A 179 -3.69 -2.13 19.47
C LEU A 179 -2.74 -1.94 20.66
N GLN A 180 -2.09 -3.01 21.10
CA GLN A 180 -1.23 -2.98 22.30
C GLN A 180 0.07 -3.75 22.08
N LYS A 181 1.11 -3.44 22.88
CA LYS A 181 2.43 -4.06 22.80
C LYS A 181 2.43 -5.54 23.11
N ASN A 182 1.71 -5.94 24.15
CA ASN A 182 1.67 -7.32 24.60
C ASN A 182 0.45 -8.04 24.03
N PRO A 183 0.57 -9.30 23.61
CA PRO A 183 -0.59 -10.06 23.17
C PRO A 183 -1.61 -10.25 24.29
N GLN A 184 -2.90 -10.21 23.95
CA GLN A 184 -3.98 -10.57 24.88
C GLN A 184 -3.90 -12.07 25.21
N GLN A 185 -3.95 -12.42 26.51
CA GLN A 185 -3.83 -13.80 26.95
C GLN A 185 -5.11 -14.61 26.70
N SER A 186 -6.27 -14.03 26.91
CA SER A 186 -7.56 -14.66 26.62
C SER A 186 -7.89 -14.59 25.14
N LYS A 187 -8.56 -15.61 24.62
CA LYS A 187 -9.12 -15.57 23.26
C LYS A 187 -10.21 -14.51 23.18
N GLY A 188 -10.19 -13.75 22.10
CA GLY A 188 -11.20 -12.78 21.73
C GLY A 188 -11.57 -12.92 20.26
N SER A 189 -12.71 -12.40 19.90
CA SER A 189 -13.14 -12.25 18.51
C SER A 189 -14.09 -11.10 18.32
N VAL A 190 -14.16 -10.58 17.13
CA VAL A 190 -15.15 -9.60 16.71
C VAL A 190 -15.72 -10.03 15.37
N SER A 191 -17.03 -9.89 15.20
CA SER A 191 -17.70 -10.19 13.93
C SER A 191 -18.39 -8.97 13.37
N TYR A 192 -18.51 -8.93 12.05
CA TYR A 192 -19.31 -7.95 11.33
C TYR A 192 -20.07 -8.60 10.18
N ASP A 193 -21.20 -8.01 9.83
CA ASP A 193 -21.98 -8.36 8.64
C ASP A 193 -21.35 -7.69 7.42
N ALA A 194 -20.89 -8.48 6.47
CA ALA A 194 -20.20 -7.99 5.27
C ALA A 194 -21.12 -7.23 4.30
N ASP A 195 -22.42 -7.47 4.35
CA ASP A 195 -23.40 -6.78 3.51
C ASP A 195 -23.73 -5.37 4.03
N ALA A 196 -23.73 -5.18 5.37
CA ALA A 196 -24.23 -3.97 6.01
C ALA A 196 -23.15 -3.14 6.72
N SER A 197 -22.05 -3.75 7.18
CA SER A 197 -21.06 -3.11 8.05
C SER A 197 -19.99 -2.34 7.29
N GLU A 198 -19.38 -1.36 7.98
CA GLU A 198 -18.12 -0.71 7.57
C GLU A 198 -16.87 -1.42 8.11
N GLY A 199 -17.05 -2.50 8.87
CA GLY A 199 -15.98 -3.26 9.51
C GLY A 199 -15.75 -2.90 10.98
N VAL A 200 -14.56 -3.25 11.49
CA VAL A 200 -14.12 -3.02 12.87
C VAL A 200 -12.88 -2.16 12.91
N THR A 201 -12.74 -1.31 13.94
CA THR A 201 -11.58 -0.42 14.10
C THR A 201 -10.88 -0.68 15.42
N PHE A 202 -9.57 -0.95 15.34
CA PHE A 202 -8.64 -1.07 16.47
C PHE A 202 -7.82 0.21 16.59
N LYS A 203 -7.67 0.76 17.80
CA LYS A 203 -7.04 2.07 18.04
C LYS A 203 -5.75 1.96 18.84
N LEU A 204 -4.77 2.78 18.49
CA LEU A 204 -3.53 2.99 19.24
C LEU A 204 -3.35 4.48 19.51
N LYS A 205 -3.38 4.87 20.79
CA LYS A 205 -3.01 6.24 21.17
C LYS A 205 -1.51 6.41 21.04
N ILE A 206 -1.06 7.45 20.36
CA ILE A 206 0.35 7.76 20.15
C ILE A 206 0.87 8.64 21.30
N PRO A 207 1.74 8.11 22.17
CA PRO A 207 2.19 8.87 23.36
C PRO A 207 3.29 9.89 23.02
N THR A 208 4.07 9.64 21.98
CA THR A 208 5.18 10.50 21.51
C THR A 208 5.15 10.55 20.01
N ALA A 209 5.58 11.68 19.42
CA ALA A 209 5.62 11.84 17.97
C ALA A 209 6.34 10.65 17.30
N THR A 210 5.68 10.07 16.30
CA THR A 210 6.11 8.81 15.67
C THR A 210 6.01 8.92 14.17
N GLU A 211 7.10 8.61 13.46
CA GLU A 211 7.12 8.47 12.01
C GLU A 211 7.12 7.00 11.62
N ILE A 212 6.28 6.66 10.65
CA ILE A 212 6.16 5.32 10.05
C ILE A 212 6.45 5.49 8.57
N VAL A 213 7.53 4.87 8.08
CA VAL A 213 7.96 4.98 6.67
C VAL A 213 8.38 3.60 6.15
N GLY A 214 7.64 3.09 5.18
CA GLY A 214 7.88 1.77 4.59
C GLY A 214 6.60 0.96 4.42
N GLU A 215 6.73 -0.35 4.27
CA GLU A 215 5.62 -1.28 4.14
C GLU A 215 5.14 -1.79 5.50
N LEU A 216 3.85 -1.69 5.72
CA LEU A 216 3.19 -2.26 6.88
C LEU A 216 2.72 -3.69 6.56
N SER A 217 2.54 -4.51 7.58
CA SER A 217 1.91 -5.81 7.43
C SER A 217 0.91 -6.09 8.55
N LEU A 218 -0.21 -6.73 8.19
CA LEU A 218 -1.27 -7.08 9.12
C LEU A 218 -1.49 -8.59 9.11
N LYS A 219 -1.10 -9.26 10.19
CA LYS A 219 -1.40 -10.68 10.41
C LYS A 219 -2.73 -10.80 11.12
N LEU A 220 -3.64 -11.60 10.56
CA LEU A 220 -4.96 -11.88 11.10
C LEU A 220 -5.23 -13.38 11.18
N TYR A 221 -6.23 -13.72 11.99
CA TYR A 221 -6.90 -15.03 11.98
C TYR A 221 -8.37 -14.76 11.69
N VAL A 222 -8.85 -15.27 10.55
CA VAL A 222 -10.16 -14.89 10.02
C VAL A 222 -11.00 -16.10 9.70
N GLU A 223 -12.32 -15.92 9.77
CA GLU A 223 -13.33 -16.95 9.51
C GLU A 223 -14.45 -16.32 8.66
N ALA A 224 -14.76 -16.97 7.54
CA ALA A 224 -15.99 -16.73 6.79
C ALA A 224 -17.06 -17.67 7.33
N ALA A 225 -17.96 -17.17 8.18
CA ALA A 225 -18.89 -18.02 8.90
C ALA A 225 -19.97 -18.64 8.00
N ASP A 226 -20.28 -17.99 6.88
CA ASP A 226 -21.37 -18.34 5.99
C ASP A 226 -20.90 -18.70 4.56
N ASN A 227 -19.58 -18.62 4.31
CA ASN A 227 -18.98 -18.77 2.98
C ASN A 227 -17.69 -19.59 2.97
N ASP A 228 -17.17 -19.83 1.75
CA ASP A 228 -15.88 -20.47 1.49
C ASP A 228 -14.75 -19.49 1.13
N ASP A 229 -15.02 -18.17 1.16
CA ASP A 229 -14.05 -17.12 0.88
C ASP A 229 -14.51 -15.77 1.42
N MET A 230 -13.61 -14.77 1.49
CA MET A 230 -13.91 -13.40 1.88
C MET A 230 -12.85 -12.43 1.35
N ASP A 231 -13.27 -11.20 1.05
CA ASP A 231 -12.38 -10.10 0.72
C ASP A 231 -12.20 -9.19 1.94
N LEU A 232 -10.96 -8.89 2.27
CA LEU A 232 -10.57 -8.03 3.38
C LEU A 232 -9.94 -6.75 2.86
N PHE A 233 -10.39 -5.62 3.39
CA PHE A 233 -9.80 -4.30 3.17
C PHE A 233 -9.36 -3.73 4.50
N ALA A 234 -8.08 -3.36 4.59
CA ALA A 234 -7.48 -2.82 5.80
C ALA A 234 -6.91 -1.43 5.54
N PHE A 235 -7.20 -0.48 6.46
CA PHE A 235 -6.77 0.91 6.36
C PHE A 235 -6.19 1.37 7.68
N VAL A 236 -5.07 2.07 7.64
CA VAL A 236 -4.51 2.76 8.80
C VAL A 236 -4.77 4.25 8.65
N ARG A 237 -5.58 4.82 9.56
CA ARG A 237 -5.96 6.22 9.56
C ARG A 237 -5.27 6.97 10.69
N LYS A 238 -5.04 8.25 10.46
CA LYS A 238 -4.65 9.20 11.49
C LYS A 238 -5.90 9.92 12.01
N LEU A 239 -6.06 9.99 13.34
CA LEU A 239 -7.11 10.75 13.98
C LEU A 239 -6.47 11.79 14.91
N ASP A 240 -7.11 12.97 15.04
CA ASP A 240 -6.72 13.97 16.03
C ASP A 240 -6.99 13.54 17.47
N ALA A 241 -6.76 14.41 18.44
CA ALA A 241 -6.99 14.13 19.86
C ALA A 241 -8.47 13.90 20.19
N GLU A 242 -9.37 14.50 19.42
CA GLU A 242 -10.83 14.44 19.55
C GLU A 242 -11.42 13.23 18.80
N GLY A 243 -10.62 12.55 17.97
CA GLY A 243 -11.02 11.37 17.19
C GLY A 243 -11.53 11.68 15.78
N ASN A 244 -11.34 12.89 15.27
CA ASN A 244 -11.69 13.26 13.90
C ASN A 244 -10.59 12.79 12.93
N PRO A 245 -10.95 12.34 11.72
CA PRO A 245 -9.96 11.92 10.73
C PRO A 245 -9.08 13.09 10.25
N LEU A 246 -7.77 12.85 10.21
CA LEU A 246 -6.78 13.69 9.54
C LEU A 246 -6.27 12.93 8.32
N GLU A 247 -6.71 13.31 7.14
CA GLU A 247 -6.45 12.57 5.91
C GLU A 247 -5.60 13.41 4.94
N PRO A 248 -4.56 12.80 4.32
CA PRO A 248 -3.84 13.45 3.23
C PRO A 248 -4.74 13.58 2.01
N GLN A 249 -4.43 14.58 1.18
CA GLN A 249 -5.14 14.78 -0.07
C GLN A 249 -4.55 13.89 -1.16
N VAL A 250 -5.41 13.38 -2.02
CA VAL A 250 -5.00 12.73 -3.28
C VAL A 250 -5.29 13.64 -4.47
N VAL A 251 -5.17 13.04 -5.64
CA VAL A 251 -5.67 13.57 -6.91
C VAL A 251 -6.99 14.31 -6.71
N THR A 252 -7.10 15.51 -7.26
CA THR A 252 -8.35 16.29 -7.26
C THR A 252 -8.89 16.66 -5.87
N ASP A 253 -7.99 16.91 -4.92
CA ASP A 253 -8.31 17.38 -3.56
C ASP A 253 -9.28 16.47 -2.77
N ARG A 254 -9.28 15.18 -3.07
CA ARG A 254 -10.06 14.21 -2.30
C ARG A 254 -9.24 13.58 -1.20
N PRO A 255 -9.84 13.30 -0.03
CA PRO A 255 -9.15 12.62 1.06
C PRO A 255 -8.67 11.22 0.65
N TYR A 256 -7.50 10.85 1.13
CA TYR A 256 -6.94 9.51 1.01
C TYR A 256 -7.04 8.78 2.35
N PRO A 257 -7.54 7.53 2.37
CA PRO A 257 -7.77 6.83 3.64
C PRO A 257 -6.50 6.46 4.41
N GLY A 258 -5.33 6.73 3.86
CA GLY A 258 -4.03 6.38 4.44
C GLY A 258 -3.47 5.04 3.96
N PRO A 259 -2.44 4.50 4.63
CA PRO A 259 -1.87 3.21 4.30
C PRO A 259 -2.94 2.13 4.23
N ASN A 260 -2.89 1.33 3.18
CA ASN A 260 -3.94 0.33 2.96
C ASN A 260 -3.41 -0.96 2.36
N GLY A 261 -4.08 -2.04 2.72
CA GLY A 261 -3.87 -3.37 2.17
C GLY A 261 -5.20 -4.03 1.87
N ARG A 262 -5.19 -4.97 0.93
CA ARG A 262 -6.38 -5.77 0.60
C ARG A 262 -5.98 -7.21 0.33
N LEU A 263 -6.90 -8.14 0.60
CA LEU A 263 -6.66 -9.55 0.40
C LEU A 263 -7.96 -10.30 0.17
N ARG A 264 -8.03 -11.07 -0.91
CA ARG A 264 -8.95 -12.21 -1.01
C ARG A 264 -8.34 -13.38 -0.24
N VAL A 265 -9.05 -13.89 0.75
CA VAL A 265 -8.49 -14.85 1.70
C VAL A 265 -8.06 -16.16 1.03
N SER A 266 -8.74 -16.58 -0.02
CA SER A 266 -8.27 -17.73 -0.83
C SER A 266 -6.93 -17.48 -1.53
N MET A 267 -6.50 -16.22 -1.70
CA MET A 267 -5.21 -15.83 -2.32
C MET A 267 -4.13 -15.49 -1.27
N ARG A 268 -4.28 -15.93 -0.03
CA ARG A 268 -3.42 -15.58 1.12
C ARG A 268 -1.98 -16.07 1.06
N LYS A 269 -1.64 -16.96 0.13
CA LYS A 269 -0.30 -17.52 0.02
C LYS A 269 0.71 -16.46 -0.37
N LEU A 270 1.76 -16.30 0.45
CA LEU A 270 2.90 -15.44 0.13
C LEU A 270 3.82 -16.14 -0.89
N ASP A 271 4.45 -15.35 -1.74
CA ASP A 271 5.54 -15.81 -2.61
C ASP A 271 6.86 -15.75 -1.84
N PRO A 272 7.50 -16.88 -1.51
CA PRO A 272 8.73 -16.89 -0.72
C PRO A 272 9.95 -16.39 -1.52
N ASN A 273 9.89 -16.33 -2.84
CA ASN A 273 10.98 -15.87 -3.68
C ASN A 273 10.98 -14.34 -3.82
N GLU A 274 9.79 -13.73 -3.77
CA GLU A 274 9.60 -12.28 -3.92
C GLU A 274 9.45 -11.57 -2.55
N SER A 275 9.25 -12.32 -1.46
CA SER A 275 9.08 -11.77 -0.12
C SER A 275 10.41 -11.73 0.64
N ASN A 276 10.61 -10.67 1.43
CA ASN A 276 11.76 -10.49 2.32
C ASN A 276 11.35 -9.78 3.63
N ASN A 277 12.31 -9.34 4.42
CA ASN A 277 12.03 -8.68 5.71
C ASN A 277 11.36 -7.31 5.59
N HIS A 278 11.39 -6.68 4.43
CA HIS A 278 10.89 -5.33 4.17
C HIS A 278 9.74 -5.31 3.17
N HIS A 279 9.54 -6.41 2.44
CA HIS A 279 8.52 -6.54 1.41
C HIS A 279 7.86 -7.90 1.46
N LEU A 280 6.53 -7.92 1.48
CA LEU A 280 5.73 -9.15 1.39
C LEU A 280 4.95 -9.17 0.08
N GLU A 281 5.14 -10.21 -0.71
CA GLU A 281 4.46 -10.40 -1.98
C GLU A 281 3.49 -11.58 -1.92
N LEU A 282 2.27 -11.40 -2.43
CA LEU A 282 1.29 -12.49 -2.58
C LEU A 282 1.56 -13.26 -3.88
N ALA A 283 1.52 -14.58 -3.81
CA ALA A 283 1.76 -15.43 -4.98
C ALA A 283 0.66 -15.29 -6.05
N GLN A 284 -0.59 -15.25 -5.64
CA GLN A 284 -1.79 -15.10 -6.49
C GLN A 284 -1.89 -16.09 -7.66
N THR A 285 -1.33 -17.29 -7.49
CA THR A 285 -1.28 -18.32 -8.54
C THR A 285 -2.44 -19.31 -8.45
N ASN A 286 -2.84 -19.70 -7.23
CA ASN A 286 -3.87 -20.71 -7.00
C ASN A 286 -4.71 -20.32 -5.78
N PRO A 287 -6.05 -20.36 -5.86
CA PRO A 287 -6.91 -20.10 -4.72
C PRO A 287 -6.95 -21.30 -3.76
N GLU A 288 -6.86 -21.01 -2.47
CA GLU A 288 -7.06 -21.97 -1.39
C GLU A 288 -8.33 -21.58 -0.62
N LYS A 289 -9.48 -22.05 -1.11
CA LYS A 289 -10.79 -21.79 -0.49
C LYS A 289 -10.85 -22.30 0.95
N LEU A 290 -11.64 -21.63 1.77
CA LEU A 290 -11.92 -22.02 3.15
C LEU A 290 -13.02 -23.08 3.19
N LYS A 291 -13.03 -23.85 4.27
CA LYS A 291 -14.28 -24.52 4.68
C LYS A 291 -15.10 -23.50 5.49
N THR A 292 -16.40 -23.50 5.30
CA THR A 292 -17.31 -22.64 6.08
C THR A 292 -17.03 -22.80 7.58
N GLY A 293 -16.79 -21.70 8.29
CA GLY A 293 -16.43 -21.69 9.70
C GLY A 293 -14.98 -22.10 10.00
N GLU A 294 -14.13 -22.27 9.00
CA GLU A 294 -12.69 -22.53 9.20
C GLU A 294 -11.96 -21.23 9.56
N VAL A 295 -11.16 -21.28 10.64
CA VAL A 295 -10.28 -20.17 11.00
C VAL A 295 -8.93 -20.35 10.30
N VAL A 296 -8.54 -19.38 9.47
CA VAL A 296 -7.27 -19.39 8.76
C VAL A 296 -6.40 -18.17 9.14
N ALA A 297 -5.08 -18.38 9.16
CA ALA A 297 -4.13 -17.30 9.29
C ALA A 297 -3.89 -16.63 7.94
N VAL A 298 -3.89 -15.30 7.91
CA VAL A 298 -3.58 -14.50 6.74
C VAL A 298 -2.59 -13.38 7.08
N THR A 299 -1.80 -12.96 6.09
CA THR A 299 -0.99 -11.75 6.19
C THR A 299 -1.35 -10.83 5.02
N ILE A 300 -1.77 -9.62 5.35
CA ILE A 300 -2.13 -8.58 4.38
C ILE A 300 -0.94 -7.63 4.26
N PRO A 301 -0.24 -7.58 3.11
CA PRO A 301 0.76 -6.57 2.85
C PRO A 301 0.09 -5.23 2.54
N PHE A 302 0.66 -4.15 3.05
CA PHE A 302 0.28 -2.79 2.70
C PHE A 302 1.31 -2.21 1.73
N TRP A 303 0.87 -1.37 0.83
CA TRP A 303 1.80 -0.62 0.01
C TRP A 303 2.65 0.34 0.86
N PRO A 304 3.86 0.68 0.42
CA PRO A 304 4.73 1.60 1.13
C PRO A 304 4.05 2.93 1.41
N PHE A 305 4.29 3.46 2.60
CA PHE A 305 3.71 4.72 3.03
C PHE A 305 4.67 5.49 3.95
N GLY A 306 4.56 6.83 3.98
CA GLY A 306 5.33 7.68 4.87
C GLY A 306 4.42 8.69 5.56
N MET A 307 4.16 8.51 6.87
CA MET A 307 3.32 9.41 7.65
C MET A 307 3.79 9.55 9.09
N LYS A 308 3.58 10.75 9.64
CA LYS A 308 3.87 11.10 11.02
C LYS A 308 2.58 11.24 11.82
N TRP A 309 2.61 10.78 13.05
CA TRP A 309 1.62 11.05 14.09
C TRP A 309 2.26 11.90 15.17
N GLU A 310 1.60 12.97 15.59
CA GLU A 310 2.04 13.77 16.73
C GLU A 310 1.58 13.15 18.07
N ALA A 311 2.21 13.58 19.15
CA ALA A 311 1.82 13.12 20.49
C ALA A 311 0.36 13.47 20.79
N GLY A 312 -0.41 12.50 21.27
CA GLY A 312 -1.84 12.66 21.57
C GLY A 312 -2.78 12.29 20.42
N GLU A 313 -2.27 12.11 19.20
CA GLU A 313 -3.06 11.59 18.07
C GLU A 313 -3.30 10.08 18.18
N THR A 314 -4.13 9.55 17.31
CA THR A 314 -4.49 8.13 17.31
C THR A 314 -4.23 7.51 15.96
N LEU A 315 -3.56 6.36 15.94
CA LEU A 315 -3.52 5.44 14.81
C LEU A 315 -4.74 4.51 14.90
N ALA A 316 -5.56 4.49 13.86
CA ALA A 316 -6.77 3.68 13.80
C ALA A 316 -6.68 2.68 12.65
N LEU A 317 -6.58 1.38 12.97
CA LEU A 317 -6.63 0.28 12.01
C LEU A 317 -8.08 -0.13 11.80
N THR A 318 -8.63 0.10 10.62
CA THR A 318 -9.96 -0.38 10.24
C THR A 318 -9.82 -1.59 9.33
N ILE A 319 -10.55 -2.66 9.62
CA ILE A 319 -10.63 -3.89 8.81
C ILE A 319 -12.10 -4.09 8.45
N GLY A 320 -12.40 -4.21 7.17
CA GLY A 320 -13.80 -4.30 6.73
C GLY A 320 -13.98 -4.92 5.36
N PRO A 321 -15.26 -5.02 4.91
CA PRO A 321 -15.62 -5.70 3.68
C PRO A 321 -15.59 -4.82 2.43
N LYS A 322 -15.29 -3.52 2.57
CA LYS A 322 -15.40 -2.55 1.48
C LYS A 322 -14.09 -1.80 1.23
N ASP A 323 -13.77 -1.60 -0.03
CA ASP A 323 -12.71 -0.67 -0.43
C ASP A 323 -13.15 0.78 -0.15
N LYS A 324 -12.24 1.55 0.45
CA LYS A 324 -12.47 2.97 0.76
C LYS A 324 -11.66 3.91 -0.14
N ILE A 325 -10.90 3.36 -1.09
CA ILE A 325 -10.16 4.17 -2.05
C ILE A 325 -11.16 4.71 -3.07
N VAL A 326 -11.29 6.02 -3.07
CA VAL A 326 -12.07 6.73 -4.08
C VAL A 326 -11.16 7.02 -5.27
N ARG A 327 -11.63 6.73 -6.48
CA ARG A 327 -10.98 7.07 -7.73
C ARG A 327 -11.66 8.27 -8.35
N PRO A 328 -11.17 9.48 -8.04
CA PRO A 328 -11.87 10.71 -8.41
C PRO A 328 -11.88 10.98 -9.91
N GLU A 329 -10.92 10.41 -10.65
CA GLU A 329 -10.83 10.50 -12.12
C GLU A 329 -12.02 9.80 -12.81
N PHE A 330 -12.61 8.83 -12.12
CA PHE A 330 -13.71 8.03 -12.63
C PHE A 330 -14.84 7.90 -11.59
N PRO A 331 -15.44 9.01 -11.15
CA PRO A 331 -16.40 9.01 -10.04
C PRO A 331 -17.70 8.27 -10.33
N GLN A 332 -17.98 8.02 -11.61
CA GLN A 332 -19.16 7.29 -12.09
C GLN A 332 -18.95 5.77 -12.12
N LEU A 333 -17.71 5.28 -11.91
CA LEU A 333 -17.48 3.84 -11.92
C LEU A 333 -18.10 3.21 -10.67
N PRO A 334 -18.78 2.07 -10.84
CA PRO A 334 -19.23 1.31 -9.70
C PRO A 334 -17.99 0.81 -8.91
N PRO A 335 -18.13 0.59 -7.60
CA PRO A 335 -17.10 -0.11 -6.84
C PRO A 335 -16.74 -1.43 -7.51
N SER A 336 -15.47 -1.81 -7.44
CA SER A 336 -15.04 -3.13 -7.93
C SER A 336 -15.86 -4.22 -7.26
N PRO A 337 -16.34 -5.22 -8.01
CA PRO A 337 -17.12 -6.30 -7.44
C PRO A 337 -16.26 -7.08 -6.44
N ASN A 338 -16.82 -7.36 -5.27
CA ASN A 338 -16.24 -8.24 -4.28
C ASN A 338 -17.16 -9.44 -4.03
N ILE A 339 -16.67 -10.44 -3.32
CA ILE A 339 -17.40 -11.67 -3.01
C ILE A 339 -18.02 -11.66 -1.61
N ASN A 340 -17.98 -10.50 -0.95
CA ASN A 340 -18.37 -10.38 0.43
C ASN A 340 -19.87 -10.46 0.63
N HIS A 341 -20.29 -11.40 1.46
CA HIS A 341 -21.61 -11.47 2.04
C HIS A 341 -21.59 -12.31 3.33
N GLY A 342 -22.60 -12.14 4.18
CA GLY A 342 -22.75 -12.84 5.42
C GLY A 342 -21.76 -12.35 6.50
N ARG A 343 -21.45 -13.21 7.46
CA ARG A 343 -20.71 -12.85 8.66
C ARG A 343 -19.23 -13.16 8.53
N HIS A 344 -18.41 -12.14 8.72
CA HIS A 344 -16.96 -12.23 8.85
C HIS A 344 -16.54 -12.14 10.31
N ILE A 345 -15.58 -12.96 10.74
CA ILE A 345 -15.08 -12.99 12.13
C ILE A 345 -13.56 -12.81 12.12
N ILE A 346 -13.06 -11.94 12.98
CA ILE A 346 -11.64 -11.73 13.25
C ILE A 346 -11.35 -12.26 14.64
N HIS A 347 -10.43 -13.20 14.78
CA HIS A 347 -9.99 -13.81 16.02
C HIS A 347 -8.66 -13.19 16.47
N PHE A 348 -8.50 -12.95 17.76
CA PHE A 348 -7.28 -12.41 18.37
C PHE A 348 -7.09 -12.92 19.79
N GLY A 349 -5.87 -12.79 20.32
CA GLY A 349 -5.53 -13.25 21.67
C GLY A 349 -5.46 -14.78 21.83
N GLY A 350 -4.94 -15.25 22.94
CA GLY A 350 -4.66 -16.67 23.15
C GLY A 350 -3.72 -17.22 22.08
N ASN A 351 -4.20 -18.20 21.31
CA ASN A 351 -3.43 -18.80 20.21
C ASN A 351 -3.50 -18.00 18.89
N PHE A 352 -4.29 -16.94 18.85
CA PHE A 352 -4.48 -16.10 17.66
C PHE A 352 -3.62 -14.82 17.75
N ASP A 353 -2.36 -14.93 17.35
CA ASP A 353 -1.39 -13.82 17.35
C ASP A 353 -1.67 -12.85 16.19
N ALA A 354 -2.85 -12.20 16.26
CA ALA A 354 -3.24 -11.16 15.32
C ALA A 354 -2.53 -9.85 15.65
N LYS A 355 -1.85 -9.24 14.65
CA LYS A 355 -0.96 -8.10 14.90
C LYS A 355 -0.72 -7.24 13.68
N LEU A 356 -0.54 -5.95 13.92
CA LEU A 356 -0.06 -4.95 12.97
C LEU A 356 1.44 -4.72 13.22
N THR A 357 2.24 -4.82 12.16
CA THR A 357 3.67 -4.49 12.17
C THR A 357 3.90 -3.20 11.41
N LEU A 358 4.60 -2.26 12.04
CA LEU A 358 4.84 -0.90 11.54
C LEU A 358 6.35 -0.65 11.42
N PRO A 359 6.85 -0.17 10.26
CA PRO A 359 8.24 0.28 10.09
C PRO A 359 8.41 1.67 10.73
N LYS A 360 8.73 1.70 12.02
CA LYS A 360 8.90 2.93 12.78
C LYS A 360 10.30 3.50 12.60
N ILE A 361 10.39 4.81 12.38
CA ILE A 361 11.66 5.52 12.25
C ILE A 361 12.22 5.85 13.63
N ASN A 362 13.50 5.50 13.83
CA ASN A 362 14.24 5.89 15.03
C ASN A 362 14.83 7.29 14.83
N LEU A 363 14.13 8.31 15.33
CA LEU A 363 14.53 9.72 15.18
C LEU A 363 15.81 10.09 15.95
N ASN A 364 16.27 9.24 16.86
CA ASN A 364 17.51 9.48 17.62
C ASN A 364 18.79 9.12 16.84
N ASN A 365 18.66 8.50 15.67
CA ASN A 365 19.77 8.03 14.83
C ASN A 365 19.92 8.85 13.53
N GLN A 366 19.34 10.04 13.48
CA GLN A 366 19.47 10.98 12.35
C GLN A 366 20.69 11.89 12.48
#